data_a2ac4c3c9da6b6ff3b8ebb7538627284
#
_entry.id   a2ac4c3c9da6b6ff3b8ebb7538627284
#
_cell.length_a   1.000
_cell.length_b   1.000
_cell.length_c   1.000
_cell.angle_alpha   90.00
_cell.angle_beta   90.00
_cell.angle_gamma   90.00
#
_symmetry.space_group_name_H-M   'P 1'
#
loop_
_entity.id
_entity.type
_entity.pdbx_description
1 polymer ?
#
loop_
_entity_poly.entity_id
_entity_poly.type
_entity_poly.pdbx_seq_one_letter_code
_entity_poly.pdbx_strand_id
1 'polypeptide(L)'
;MECVKVNAVLLGNRVVVLEAKEGHNLYFRGGFYGRFFTVPKPKLPDVEKELELSLFDTMYLLEQGCLNLTNEKGEQIKPSEFFSIASKLYDNFYDAYAVYKDLRTRGYIVKSGMKFGSTFAVYQFGPGIDHSLFLVDVLKYGDRLDPIQIIRAGRLSHSVRKRFIVAYRDPAFRIFFNSLKAL
;
A
#
# COMPACT_ATOMS: atom_id res chain seq x y z
N MET A 1 7.60 -11.93 13.33
CA MET A 1 8.46 -12.13 12.15
C MET A 1 9.63 -11.16 12.32
N GLU A 2 10.84 -11.67 12.54
CA GLU A 2 12.01 -10.81 12.60
C GLU A 2 12.20 -10.18 11.21
N CYS A 3 12.03 -8.88 11.11
CA CYS A 3 12.28 -8.18 9.87
C CYS A 3 13.74 -7.72 9.80
N VAL A 4 14.37 -7.94 8.66
CA VAL A 4 15.68 -7.37 8.37
C VAL A 4 15.50 -5.87 8.19
N LYS A 5 16.30 -5.07 8.93
CA LYS A 5 16.30 -3.61 8.74
C LYS A 5 16.84 -3.26 7.36
N VAL A 6 16.12 -2.42 6.66
CA VAL A 6 16.43 -1.93 5.32
C VAL A 6 16.62 -0.42 5.38
N ASN A 7 17.59 0.11 4.62
CA ASN A 7 17.85 1.54 4.53
C ASN A 7 17.12 2.14 3.32
N ALA A 8 16.45 3.27 3.53
CA ALA A 8 15.80 4.02 2.47
C ALA A 8 16.03 5.53 2.63
N VAL A 9 15.91 6.24 1.52
CA VAL A 9 16.07 7.69 1.47
C VAL A 9 14.79 8.31 0.94
N LEU A 10 14.34 9.39 1.60
CA LEU A 10 13.27 10.24 1.10
C LEU A 10 13.87 11.26 0.13
N LEU A 11 13.57 11.10 -1.16
CA LEU A 11 14.00 11.97 -2.26
C LEU A 11 12.79 12.77 -2.75
N GLY A 12 12.69 14.02 -2.33
CA GLY A 12 11.50 14.83 -2.59
C GLY A 12 10.24 14.20 -1.97
N ASN A 13 9.37 13.59 -2.80
CA ASN A 13 8.14 12.92 -2.35
C ASN A 13 8.17 11.39 -2.54
N ARG A 14 9.34 10.82 -2.83
CA ARG A 14 9.54 9.39 -3.06
C ARG A 14 10.44 8.78 -2.02
N VAL A 15 10.11 7.59 -1.57
CA VAL A 15 10.95 6.80 -0.68
C VAL A 15 11.60 5.69 -1.49
N VAL A 16 12.93 5.65 -1.50
CA VAL A 16 13.71 4.74 -2.35
C VAL A 16 14.68 3.94 -1.50
N VAL A 17 14.65 2.62 -1.67
CA VAL A 17 15.70 1.70 -1.22
C VAL A 17 16.74 1.64 -2.32
N LEU A 18 17.90 2.24 -2.09
CA LEU A 18 18.95 2.37 -3.10
C LEU A 18 19.74 1.08 -3.28
N GLU A 19 19.92 0.31 -2.21
CA GLU A 19 20.63 -0.96 -2.27
C GLU A 19 19.74 -2.03 -2.90
N ALA A 20 20.08 -2.45 -4.12
CA ALA A 20 19.26 -3.37 -4.92
C ALA A 20 19.01 -4.71 -4.20
N LYS A 21 19.99 -5.23 -3.45
CA LYS A 21 19.87 -6.47 -2.69
C LYS A 21 18.89 -6.35 -1.52
N GLU A 22 18.92 -5.21 -0.80
CA GLU A 22 17.95 -4.92 0.26
C GLU A 22 16.53 -4.80 -0.32
N GLY A 23 16.38 -4.05 -1.42
CA GLY A 23 15.11 -3.90 -2.13
C GLY A 23 14.56 -5.23 -2.64
N HIS A 24 15.41 -6.07 -3.22
CA HIS A 24 15.05 -7.42 -3.67
C HIS A 24 14.54 -8.29 -2.51
N ASN A 25 15.25 -8.31 -1.38
CA ASN A 25 14.83 -9.07 -0.21
C ASN A 25 13.52 -8.55 0.38
N LEU A 26 13.35 -7.23 0.48
CA LEU A 26 12.14 -6.61 0.98
C LEU A 26 10.92 -6.93 0.09
N TYR A 27 11.11 -6.96 -1.22
CA TYR A 27 10.04 -7.30 -2.15
C TYR A 27 9.70 -8.80 -2.10
N PHE A 28 10.66 -9.68 -2.39
CA PHE A 28 10.38 -11.10 -2.60
C PHE A 28 10.26 -11.93 -1.32
N ARG A 29 10.93 -11.53 -0.24
CA ARG A 29 10.93 -12.24 1.05
C ARG A 29 10.21 -11.49 2.16
N GLY A 30 10.08 -10.17 2.04
CA GLY A 30 9.49 -9.31 3.07
C GLY A 30 7.97 -9.17 2.98
N GLY A 31 7.32 -9.52 1.86
CA GLY A 31 5.87 -9.38 1.70
C GLY A 31 5.47 -8.41 0.58
N PHE A 32 6.24 -8.36 -0.48
CA PHE A 32 5.98 -7.57 -1.69
C PHE A 32 5.84 -6.06 -1.47
N TYR A 33 6.60 -5.48 -0.53
CA TYR A 33 6.64 -4.04 -0.34
C TYR A 33 7.27 -3.34 -1.56
N GLY A 34 6.76 -2.15 -1.88
CA GLY A 34 7.29 -1.31 -2.95
C GLY A 34 7.03 -1.79 -4.38
N ARG A 35 7.72 -1.14 -5.30
CA ARG A 35 7.78 -1.50 -6.72
C ARG A 35 9.18 -1.19 -7.26
N PHE A 36 9.68 -2.02 -8.15
CA PHE A 36 10.95 -1.73 -8.83
C PHE A 36 10.76 -0.69 -9.93
N PHE A 37 11.74 0.18 -10.10
CA PHE A 37 11.77 1.13 -11.20
C PHE A 37 11.80 0.38 -12.54
N THR A 38 10.96 0.79 -13.47
CA THR A 38 10.87 0.26 -14.85
C THR A 38 10.54 -1.24 -14.99
N VAL A 39 10.28 -1.96 -13.89
CA VAL A 39 9.96 -3.40 -13.93
C VAL A 39 8.54 -3.65 -13.41
N PRO A 40 7.51 -3.68 -14.28
CA PRO A 40 6.12 -3.80 -13.84
C PRO A 40 5.75 -5.18 -13.29
N LYS A 41 6.48 -6.23 -13.67
CA LYS A 41 6.29 -7.61 -13.21
C LYS A 41 7.65 -8.27 -12.96
N PRO A 42 8.28 -7.98 -11.82
CA PRO A 42 9.59 -8.55 -11.51
C PRO A 42 9.50 -10.07 -11.35
N LYS A 43 10.37 -10.80 -12.04
CA LYS A 43 10.57 -12.23 -11.86
C LYS A 43 11.89 -12.46 -11.13
N LEU A 44 11.93 -13.43 -10.22
CA LEU A 44 13.18 -13.89 -9.61
C LEU A 44 14.11 -14.50 -10.70
N PRO A 45 15.43 -14.28 -10.65
CA PRO A 45 16.28 -13.49 -9.74
C PRO A 45 16.77 -12.15 -10.35
N ASP A 46 16.25 -11.68 -11.48
CA ASP A 46 16.91 -10.72 -12.39
C ASP A 46 16.68 -9.23 -12.08
N VAL A 47 16.28 -8.88 -10.86
CA VAL A 47 15.96 -7.49 -10.56
C VAL A 47 17.04 -6.86 -9.68
N GLU A 48 18.09 -6.32 -10.31
CA GLU A 48 19.06 -5.42 -9.69
C GLU A 48 18.67 -3.97 -9.95
N LYS A 49 17.56 -3.54 -9.33
CA LYS A 49 17.03 -2.18 -9.46
C LYS A 49 16.64 -1.63 -8.10
N GLU A 50 16.65 -0.33 -8.00
CA GLU A 50 16.15 0.38 -6.82
C GLU A 50 14.67 0.08 -6.61
N LEU A 51 14.26 -0.01 -5.34
CA LEU A 51 12.89 -0.24 -4.95
C LEU A 51 12.25 1.04 -4.43
N GLU A 52 11.19 1.51 -5.07
CA GLU A 52 10.36 2.61 -4.57
C GLU A 52 9.29 2.07 -3.62
N LEU A 53 9.25 2.58 -2.41
CA LEU A 53 8.22 2.27 -1.42
C LEU A 53 7.03 3.23 -1.57
N SER A 54 5.81 2.73 -1.42
CA SER A 54 4.65 3.59 -1.26
C SER A 54 4.67 4.28 0.11
N LEU A 55 3.91 5.37 0.26
CA LEU A 55 3.76 6.03 1.56
C LEU A 55 3.23 5.07 2.64
N PHE A 56 2.33 4.15 2.25
CA PHE A 56 1.75 3.15 3.15
C PHE A 56 2.76 2.08 3.55
N ASP A 57 3.52 1.55 2.59
CA ASP A 57 4.60 0.59 2.85
C ASP A 57 5.65 1.19 3.78
N THR A 58 6.07 2.43 3.49
CA THR A 58 7.06 3.16 4.29
C THR A 58 6.61 3.35 5.73
N MET A 59 5.38 3.85 5.92
CA MET A 59 4.85 4.10 7.26
C MET A 59 4.76 2.79 8.06
N TYR A 60 4.26 1.72 7.43
CA TYR A 60 4.13 0.42 8.07
C TYR A 60 5.48 -0.15 8.48
N LEU A 61 6.47 -0.13 7.59
CA LEU A 61 7.83 -0.62 7.86
C LEU A 61 8.55 0.20 8.92
N LEU A 62 8.33 1.52 8.97
CA LEU A 62 8.85 2.39 10.04
C LEU A 62 8.24 2.00 11.40
N GLU A 63 6.94 1.79 11.48
CA GLU A 63 6.27 1.37 12.73
C GLU A 63 6.72 -0.01 13.20
N GLN A 64 7.01 -0.93 12.27
CA GLN A 64 7.54 -2.26 12.60
C GLN A 64 9.03 -2.23 12.98
N GLY A 65 9.71 -1.08 12.86
CA GLY A 65 11.16 -0.97 13.07
C GLY A 65 12.00 -1.66 12.00
N CYS A 66 11.41 -1.95 10.84
CA CYS A 66 12.04 -2.64 9.72
C CYS A 66 12.69 -1.70 8.70
N LEU A 67 12.47 -0.41 8.82
CA LEU A 67 12.99 0.60 7.91
C LEU A 67 13.77 1.66 8.67
N ASN A 68 14.96 1.96 8.18
CA ASN A 68 15.75 3.12 8.57
C ASN A 68 15.61 4.17 7.46
N LEU A 69 14.85 5.22 7.71
CA LEU A 69 14.57 6.26 6.72
C LEU A 69 15.38 7.51 7.00
N THR A 70 16.06 8.02 5.99
CA THR A 70 16.80 9.30 6.06
C THR A 70 16.27 10.26 5.00
N ASN A 71 16.54 11.55 5.18
CA ASN A 71 16.35 12.55 4.14
C ASN A 71 17.61 12.64 3.24
N GLU A 72 17.57 13.53 2.24
CA GLU A 72 18.70 13.77 1.31
C GLU A 72 19.98 14.26 1.99
N LYS A 73 19.88 14.79 3.21
CA LYS A 73 21.03 15.24 4.02
C LYS A 73 21.58 14.14 4.92
N GLY A 74 20.98 12.94 4.91
CA GLY A 74 21.36 11.84 5.79
C GLY A 74 20.77 11.92 7.19
N GLU A 75 19.86 12.87 7.48
CA GLU A 75 19.18 12.99 8.76
C GLU A 75 18.06 11.96 8.87
N GLN A 76 17.97 11.28 10.03
CA GLN A 76 16.99 10.25 10.25
C GLN A 76 15.56 10.83 10.40
N ILE A 77 14.60 10.27 9.69
CA ILE A 77 13.18 10.62 9.75
C ILE A 77 12.47 9.64 10.68
N LYS A 78 11.84 10.15 11.73
CA LYS A 78 11.04 9.35 12.68
C LYS A 78 9.65 9.03 12.12
N PRO A 79 8.98 7.96 12.61
CA PRO A 79 7.63 7.61 12.16
C PRO A 79 6.61 8.76 12.25
N SER A 80 6.62 9.55 13.34
CA SER A 80 5.72 10.69 13.52
C SER A 80 5.97 11.82 12.52
N GLU A 81 7.21 12.06 12.18
CA GLU A 81 7.61 13.04 11.17
C GLU A 81 7.18 12.57 9.77
N PHE A 82 7.46 11.31 9.44
CA PHE A 82 7.04 10.74 8.17
C PHE A 82 5.52 10.72 8.02
N PHE A 83 4.79 10.44 9.10
CA PHE A 83 3.31 10.52 9.10
C PHE A 83 2.82 11.92 8.70
N SER A 84 3.44 12.97 9.22
CA SER A 84 3.11 14.36 8.87
C SER A 84 3.41 14.67 7.40
N ILE A 85 4.52 14.15 6.87
CA ILE A 85 4.90 14.28 5.45
C ILE A 85 3.87 13.55 4.58
N ALA A 86 3.58 12.29 4.88
CA ALA A 86 2.66 11.47 4.12
C ALA A 86 1.23 12.03 4.10
N SER A 87 0.76 12.60 5.22
CA SER A 87 -0.54 13.25 5.32
C SER A 87 -0.68 14.52 4.48
N LYS A 88 0.43 15.19 4.16
CA LYS A 88 0.44 16.32 3.21
C LYS A 88 0.44 15.85 1.76
N LEU A 89 1.02 14.68 1.49
CA LEU A 89 1.14 14.13 0.13
C LEU A 89 -0.09 13.33 -0.30
N TYR A 90 -0.89 12.83 0.65
CA TYR A 90 -2.06 12.02 0.37
C TYR A 90 -3.23 12.47 1.28
N ASP A 91 -4.25 13.08 0.69
CA ASP A 91 -5.36 13.76 1.39
C ASP A 91 -6.08 12.90 2.45
N ASN A 92 -6.31 11.61 2.18
CA ASN A 92 -6.95 10.68 3.12
C ASN A 92 -5.94 9.70 3.74
N PHE A 93 -4.69 10.14 4.00
CA PHE A 93 -3.63 9.25 4.44
C PHE A 93 -3.98 8.51 5.73
N TYR A 94 -4.53 9.21 6.71
CA TYR A 94 -4.82 8.65 8.03
C TYR A 94 -5.78 7.45 7.96
N ASP A 95 -6.92 7.60 7.30
CA ASP A 95 -7.91 6.52 7.21
C ASP A 95 -7.45 5.41 6.26
N ALA A 96 -6.82 5.79 5.14
CA ALA A 96 -6.27 4.82 4.20
C ALA A 96 -5.14 4.00 4.84
N TYR A 97 -4.29 4.63 5.65
CA TYR A 97 -3.23 3.92 6.37
C TYR A 97 -3.80 2.98 7.45
N ALA A 98 -4.84 3.39 8.17
CA ALA A 98 -5.50 2.51 9.14
C ALA A 98 -6.03 1.23 8.47
N VAL A 99 -6.70 1.37 7.33
CA VAL A 99 -7.19 0.23 6.51
C VAL A 99 -6.02 -0.61 5.98
N TYR A 100 -4.98 0.04 5.45
CA TYR A 100 -3.77 -0.64 4.99
C TYR A 100 -3.15 -1.50 6.09
N LYS A 101 -2.95 -0.92 7.27
CA LYS A 101 -2.36 -1.58 8.44
C LYS A 101 -3.19 -2.77 8.91
N ASP A 102 -4.52 -2.63 8.98
CA ASP A 102 -5.43 -3.71 9.36
C ASP A 102 -5.32 -4.89 8.38
N LEU A 103 -5.34 -4.61 7.07
CA LEU A 103 -5.18 -5.64 6.04
C LEU A 103 -3.83 -6.35 6.12
N ARG A 104 -2.74 -5.59 6.32
CA ARG A 104 -1.39 -6.17 6.50
C ARG A 104 -1.30 -7.04 7.76
N THR A 105 -1.88 -6.58 8.86
CA THR A 105 -1.89 -7.34 10.13
C THR A 105 -2.66 -8.66 10.01
N ARG A 106 -3.69 -8.71 9.14
CA ARG A 106 -4.40 -9.95 8.78
C ARG A 106 -3.63 -10.86 7.83
N GLY A 107 -2.41 -10.50 7.43
CA GLY A 107 -1.55 -11.30 6.55
C GLY A 107 -1.75 -11.08 5.06
N TYR A 108 -2.58 -10.11 4.65
CA TYR A 108 -2.76 -9.81 3.22
C TYR A 108 -1.61 -8.98 2.66
N ILE A 109 -1.36 -9.16 1.37
CA ILE A 109 -0.46 -8.30 0.62
C ILE A 109 -1.29 -7.20 -0.06
N VAL A 110 -0.95 -5.95 0.27
CA VAL A 110 -1.69 -4.76 -0.15
C VAL A 110 -0.85 -3.97 -1.13
N LYS A 111 -1.40 -3.70 -2.30
CA LYS A 111 -0.76 -2.93 -3.38
C LYS A 111 -1.67 -1.78 -3.80
N SER A 112 -1.12 -0.81 -4.56
CA SER A 112 -1.94 0.25 -5.15
C SER A 112 -3.03 -0.32 -6.03
N GLY A 113 -4.26 0.13 -5.80
CA GLY A 113 -5.44 -0.20 -6.61
C GLY A 113 -5.71 0.80 -7.74
N MET A 114 -4.89 1.83 -7.90
CA MET A 114 -5.07 2.94 -8.86
C MET A 114 -5.38 2.44 -10.29
N LYS A 115 -4.71 1.40 -10.73
CA LYS A 115 -4.94 0.73 -12.02
C LYS A 115 -6.39 0.24 -12.21
N PHE A 116 -7.09 0.02 -11.11
CA PHE A 116 -8.48 -0.43 -11.06
C PHE A 116 -9.42 0.66 -10.52
N GLY A 117 -8.97 1.90 -10.39
CA GLY A 117 -9.76 2.99 -9.84
C GLY A 117 -10.16 2.79 -8.36
N SER A 118 -9.36 2.07 -7.60
CA SER A 118 -9.53 1.85 -6.16
C SER A 118 -8.30 2.27 -5.39
N THR A 119 -8.41 2.42 -4.08
CA THR A 119 -7.28 2.74 -3.21
C THR A 119 -6.28 1.57 -3.17
N PHE A 120 -6.77 0.36 -2.93
CA PHE A 120 -5.93 -0.83 -2.79
C PHE A 120 -6.41 -2.00 -3.64
N ALA A 121 -5.45 -2.81 -4.08
CA ALA A 121 -5.63 -4.16 -4.59
C ALA A 121 -5.03 -5.15 -3.58
N VAL A 122 -5.82 -6.10 -3.11
CA VAL A 122 -5.46 -7.00 -2.01
C VAL A 122 -5.26 -8.42 -2.52
N TYR A 123 -4.13 -9.02 -2.15
CA TYR A 123 -3.70 -10.35 -2.56
C TYR A 123 -3.53 -11.25 -1.33
N GLN A 124 -3.65 -12.55 -1.54
CA GLN A 124 -3.32 -13.53 -0.51
C GLN A 124 -1.84 -13.89 -0.52
N PHE A 125 -1.28 -14.15 -1.70
CA PHE A 125 0.11 -14.61 -1.85
C PHE A 125 1.02 -13.59 -2.53
N GLY A 126 0.47 -12.72 -3.37
CA GLY A 126 1.18 -11.59 -3.94
C GLY A 126 1.11 -11.44 -5.46
N PRO A 127 1.49 -10.25 -5.96
CA PRO A 127 1.46 -9.97 -7.39
C PRO A 127 2.42 -10.89 -8.14
N GLY A 128 1.90 -11.54 -9.18
CA GLY A 128 2.65 -12.51 -9.98
C GLY A 128 2.52 -13.97 -9.50
N ILE A 129 2.06 -14.18 -8.27
CA ILE A 129 1.76 -15.50 -7.71
C ILE A 129 0.27 -15.79 -7.83
N ASP A 130 -0.57 -14.82 -7.39
CA ASP A 130 -2.02 -14.92 -7.49
C ASP A 130 -2.65 -13.67 -8.11
N HIS A 131 -3.94 -13.73 -8.36
CA HIS A 131 -4.74 -12.55 -8.69
C HIS A 131 -5.23 -11.88 -7.41
N SER A 132 -5.38 -10.53 -7.44
CA SER A 132 -5.97 -9.84 -6.29
C SER A 132 -7.35 -10.43 -5.96
N LEU A 133 -7.56 -10.74 -4.67
CA LEU A 133 -8.81 -11.31 -4.16
C LEU A 133 -9.95 -10.30 -4.25
N PHE A 134 -9.66 -9.06 -3.89
CA PHE A 134 -10.63 -7.97 -3.89
C PHE A 134 -9.93 -6.62 -4.04
N LEU A 135 -10.72 -5.64 -4.40
CA LEU A 135 -10.33 -4.23 -4.49
C LEU A 135 -10.96 -3.49 -3.31
N VAL A 136 -10.22 -2.59 -2.70
CA VAL A 136 -10.69 -1.78 -1.57
C VAL A 136 -10.61 -0.31 -1.94
N ASP A 137 -11.73 0.39 -1.78
CA ASP A 137 -11.76 1.83 -1.82
C ASP A 137 -11.97 2.38 -0.41
N VAL A 138 -11.15 3.35 -0.01
CA VAL A 138 -11.18 3.90 1.35
C VAL A 138 -11.82 5.27 1.31
N LEU A 139 -12.94 5.40 2.03
CA LEU A 139 -13.69 6.65 2.17
C LEU A 139 -13.45 7.28 3.53
N LYS A 140 -13.56 8.59 3.60
CA LYS A 140 -13.66 9.30 4.88
C LYS A 140 -15.01 9.00 5.53
N TYR A 141 -15.04 8.95 6.84
CA TYR A 141 -16.31 8.79 7.57
C TYR A 141 -17.26 9.95 7.25
N GLY A 142 -18.49 9.60 6.90
CA GLY A 142 -19.51 10.58 6.53
C GLY A 142 -19.49 11.01 5.06
N ASP A 143 -18.52 10.57 4.27
CA ASP A 143 -18.54 10.80 2.83
C ASP A 143 -19.77 10.13 2.20
N ARG A 144 -20.36 10.83 1.24
CA ARG A 144 -21.44 10.25 0.42
C ARG A 144 -20.85 9.46 -0.73
N LEU A 145 -21.32 8.23 -0.88
CA LEU A 145 -21.01 7.45 -2.07
C LEU A 145 -21.69 8.08 -3.29
N ASP A 146 -20.89 8.52 -4.25
CA ASP A 146 -21.42 8.95 -5.54
C ASP A 146 -21.99 7.71 -6.28
N PRO A 147 -23.28 7.73 -6.70
CA PRO A 147 -23.87 6.64 -7.49
C PRO A 147 -23.05 6.27 -8.73
N ILE A 148 -22.38 7.25 -9.37
CA ILE A 148 -21.52 7.02 -10.52
C ILE A 148 -20.30 6.20 -10.12
N GLN A 149 -19.70 6.48 -8.96
CA GLN A 149 -18.58 5.69 -8.44
C GLN A 149 -19.00 4.25 -8.14
N ILE A 150 -20.18 4.04 -7.57
CA ILE A 150 -20.73 2.70 -7.32
C ILE A 150 -20.92 1.94 -8.63
N ILE A 151 -21.51 2.56 -9.65
CA ILE A 151 -21.70 1.95 -10.96
C ILE A 151 -20.36 1.62 -11.63
N ARG A 152 -19.38 2.54 -11.57
CA ARG A 152 -18.02 2.29 -12.09
C ARG A 152 -17.35 1.12 -11.36
N ALA A 153 -17.43 1.09 -10.03
CA ALA A 153 -16.90 0.01 -9.21
C ALA A 153 -17.57 -1.33 -9.54
N GLY A 154 -18.91 -1.35 -9.70
CA GLY A 154 -19.67 -2.53 -10.11
C GLY A 154 -19.26 -3.06 -11.50
N ARG A 155 -19.18 -2.19 -12.50
CA ARG A 155 -18.72 -2.55 -13.85
C ARG A 155 -17.28 -3.07 -13.85
N LEU A 156 -16.39 -2.40 -13.12
CA LEU A 156 -15.00 -2.81 -13.00
C LEU A 156 -14.88 -4.17 -12.30
N SER A 157 -15.59 -4.36 -11.19
CA SER A 157 -15.58 -5.63 -10.46
C SER A 157 -16.07 -6.79 -11.31
N HIS A 158 -17.10 -6.56 -12.13
CA HIS A 158 -17.62 -7.55 -13.08
C HIS A 158 -16.61 -7.86 -14.20
N SER A 159 -16.01 -6.82 -14.81
CA SER A 159 -15.05 -7.00 -15.92
C SER A 159 -13.78 -7.74 -15.49
N VAL A 160 -13.31 -7.52 -14.26
CA VAL A 160 -12.10 -8.17 -13.70
C VAL A 160 -12.43 -9.36 -12.79
N ARG A 161 -13.72 -9.72 -12.63
CA ARG A 161 -14.21 -10.81 -11.75
C ARG A 161 -13.70 -10.70 -10.32
N LYS A 162 -13.67 -9.49 -9.74
CA LYS A 162 -13.16 -9.21 -8.40
C LYS A 162 -14.24 -8.61 -7.52
N ARG A 163 -14.19 -8.92 -6.24
CA ARG A 163 -15.05 -8.25 -5.25
C ARG A 163 -14.56 -6.82 -5.05
N PHE A 164 -15.48 -5.88 -4.99
CA PHE A 164 -15.22 -4.50 -4.63
C PHE A 164 -15.69 -4.25 -3.19
N ILE A 165 -14.83 -3.69 -2.37
CA ILE A 165 -15.08 -3.43 -0.96
C ILE A 165 -14.91 -1.94 -0.71
N VAL A 166 -15.86 -1.34 -0.04
CA VAL A 166 -15.73 0.00 0.52
C VAL A 166 -15.31 -0.13 1.97
N ALA A 167 -14.22 0.50 2.33
CA ALA A 167 -13.73 0.56 3.69
C ALA A 167 -13.78 2.00 4.23
N TYR A 168 -14.10 2.14 5.49
CA TYR A 168 -14.02 3.42 6.21
C TYR A 168 -13.71 3.18 7.67
N ARG A 169 -13.18 4.19 8.33
CA ARG A 169 -12.91 4.19 9.76
C ARG A 169 -13.89 5.15 10.44
N ASP A 170 -14.59 4.70 11.47
CA ASP A 170 -15.51 5.54 12.23
C ASP A 170 -14.77 6.42 13.28
N PRO A 171 -15.46 7.40 13.89
CA PRO A 171 -14.86 8.24 14.93
C PRO A 171 -14.36 7.49 16.17
N ALA A 172 -14.85 6.27 16.40
CA ALA A 172 -14.37 5.38 17.47
C ALA A 172 -13.18 4.50 17.02
N PHE A 173 -12.54 4.84 15.91
CA PHE A 173 -11.38 4.15 15.32
C PHE A 173 -11.63 2.69 14.86
N ARG A 174 -12.89 2.30 14.69
CA ARG A 174 -13.24 0.98 14.13
C ARG A 174 -13.23 1.03 12.62
N ILE A 175 -12.70 -0.03 12.00
CA ILE A 175 -12.63 -0.16 10.53
C ILE A 175 -13.76 -1.08 10.07
N PHE A 176 -14.51 -0.62 9.08
CA PHE A 176 -15.62 -1.35 8.46
C PHE A 176 -15.28 -1.69 7.02
N PHE A 177 -15.63 -2.90 6.61
CA PHE A 177 -15.47 -3.39 5.26
C PHE A 177 -16.83 -3.83 4.71
N ASN A 178 -17.35 -3.10 3.73
CA ASN A 178 -18.64 -3.37 3.10
C ASN A 178 -18.44 -3.85 1.67
N SER A 179 -18.82 -5.09 1.38
CA SER A 179 -18.74 -5.63 0.03
C SER A 179 -19.90 -5.09 -0.83
N LEU A 180 -19.56 -4.44 -1.93
CA LEU A 180 -20.54 -4.10 -2.96
C LEU A 180 -20.73 -5.34 -3.84
N LYS A 181 -21.89 -5.99 -3.71
CA LYS A 181 -22.34 -7.00 -4.69
C LYS A 181 -22.93 -6.25 -5.88
N ALA A 182 -22.51 -6.62 -7.09
CA ALA A 182 -23.26 -6.23 -8.27
C ALA A 182 -24.68 -6.77 -8.13
N LEU A 183 -25.67 -5.89 -8.26
CA LEU A 183 -27.07 -6.25 -8.38
C LEU A 183 -27.29 -6.97 -9.70
#